data_c2ca6d35cec78066adbac5a10865fe1f
#
_entry.id   c2ca6d35cec78066adbac5a10865fe1f
#
_cell.length_a   1.000
_cell.length_b   1.000
_cell.length_c   1.000
_cell.angle_alpha   90.00
_cell.angle_beta   90.00
_cell.angle_gamma   90.00
#
_symmetry.space_group_name_H-M   'P 1'
#
loop_
_entity.id
_entity.type
_entity.pdbx_description
1 polymer ?
#
loop_
_entity_poly.entity_id
_entity_poly.type
_entity_poly.pdbx_seq_one_letter_code
_entity_poly.pdbx_strand_id
1 'polypeptide(L)'
;MLNKLFKNLGPGPLIAAAFIGPGTVTVCTLAGFNFGLDLLWALLFAVIAAMILQSMAVKIGIIGRKSITQAIKDEIHSPLIKYLIITLIFVSILIGNTAYEAGNISGAVLGLETLFGVFKIDLNNFSLNIHSVIIGFLAISLLWIGKYKIIERFLIGLVIIMSIAFFFTALATMPSLFDIIMGLFSFKATEDSLLTIIGLVGTTIVPYNLFLHAELVKEKWTYPSDLKHALKDLIISLGIGGMISLSIIVTASSIKLTDVNTLSDLALGLESVFGNFSKQFLAIGLFAAGITSTITAPLAAAYVVCGCFGLSADLKSKHFRLIWICIILFGVFISATGIELIFIIEFAQITNGFLLPIISALLLWLVNKSKILRKFKNNNLQNAIGFAIVLLATFLSLRIIFLSFQ
;
A
#
# COMPACT_ATOMS: atom_id res chain seq x y z
N MET A 1 4.76 20.99 22.16
CA MET A 1 3.98 21.09 20.91
C MET A 1 3.88 19.72 20.22
N LEU A 2 4.94 19.01 20.02
CA LEU A 2 4.99 17.65 19.45
C LEU A 2 4.05 16.64 20.13
N ASN A 3 4.02 16.59 21.48
CA ASN A 3 3.12 15.70 22.22
C ASN A 3 1.61 15.94 21.99
N LYS A 4 1.21 17.17 21.63
CA LYS A 4 -0.19 17.46 21.26
C LYS A 4 -0.53 17.00 19.84
N LEU A 5 0.43 17.11 18.91
CA LEU A 5 0.28 16.61 17.54
C LEU A 5 0.11 15.08 17.53
N PHE A 6 0.96 14.35 18.24
CA PHE A 6 0.89 12.88 18.34
C PHE A 6 -0.36 12.38 19.10
N LYS A 7 -0.93 13.18 20.01
CA LYS A 7 -2.14 12.78 20.75
C LYS A 7 -3.40 12.76 19.87
N ASN A 8 -3.42 13.57 18.81
CA ASN A 8 -4.54 13.72 17.89
C ASN A 8 -4.39 12.92 16.58
N LEU A 9 -3.19 12.38 16.29
CA LEU A 9 -3.00 11.49 15.15
C LEU A 9 -3.70 10.16 15.40
N GLY A 10 -4.43 9.70 14.41
CA GLY A 10 -5.07 8.39 14.37
C GLY A 10 -4.18 7.35 13.67
N PRO A 11 -4.76 6.23 13.21
CA PRO A 11 -4.04 5.25 12.42
C PRO A 11 -3.70 5.70 11.00
N GLY A 12 -4.13 6.88 10.58
CA GLY A 12 -3.88 7.40 9.23
C GLY A 12 -2.41 7.34 8.79
N PRO A 13 -1.43 7.76 9.61
CA PRO A 13 -0.02 7.64 9.23
C PRO A 13 0.44 6.20 9.01
N LEU A 14 -0.11 5.22 9.76
CA LEU A 14 0.17 3.81 9.55
C LEU A 14 -0.44 3.32 8.22
N ILE A 15 -1.64 3.82 7.88
CA ILE A 15 -2.27 3.56 6.58
C ILE A 15 -1.48 4.23 5.44
N ALA A 16 -0.97 5.44 5.63
CA ALA A 16 -0.07 6.08 4.68
C ALA A 16 1.22 5.27 4.48
N ALA A 17 1.80 4.76 5.58
CA ALA A 17 2.96 3.88 5.54
C ALA A 17 2.70 2.57 4.76
N ALA A 18 1.50 2.00 4.93
CA ALA A 18 1.07 0.80 4.20
C ALA A 18 0.75 1.07 2.71
N PHE A 19 0.41 2.31 2.38
CA PHE A 19 0.12 2.76 1.02
C PHE A 19 1.40 2.99 0.20
N ILE A 20 2.46 3.53 0.81
CA ILE A 20 3.70 3.86 0.10
C ILE A 20 4.72 2.74 0.35
N GLY A 21 4.63 1.70 -0.46
CA GLY A 21 5.61 0.60 -0.47
C GLY A 21 6.55 0.69 -1.68
N PRO A 22 7.51 -0.25 -1.79
CA PRO A 22 8.39 -0.36 -2.96
C PRO A 22 7.63 -0.48 -4.27
N GLY A 23 6.47 -1.14 -4.28
CA GLY A 23 5.59 -1.22 -5.44
C GLY A 23 5.12 0.16 -5.90
N THR A 24 4.70 1.02 -4.97
CA THR A 24 4.31 2.40 -5.29
C THR A 24 5.51 3.19 -5.82
N VAL A 25 6.68 3.06 -5.18
CA VAL A 25 7.92 3.72 -5.65
C VAL A 25 8.24 3.27 -7.07
N THR A 26 8.27 1.96 -7.33
CA THR A 26 8.58 1.40 -8.67
C THR A 26 7.60 1.91 -9.74
N VAL A 27 6.29 1.77 -9.52
CA VAL A 27 5.28 2.14 -10.51
C VAL A 27 5.25 3.65 -10.75
N CYS A 28 5.36 4.47 -9.69
CA CYS A 28 5.45 5.91 -9.84
C CYS A 28 6.71 6.33 -10.61
N THR A 29 7.81 5.62 -10.40
CA THR A 29 9.06 5.89 -11.13
C THR A 29 8.94 5.51 -12.60
N LEU A 30 8.39 4.33 -12.90
CA LEU A 30 8.12 3.92 -14.29
C LEU A 30 7.12 4.87 -14.98
N ALA A 31 6.10 5.34 -14.26
CA ALA A 31 5.15 6.32 -14.77
C ALA A 31 5.85 7.64 -15.16
N GLY A 32 6.68 8.18 -14.26
CA GLY A 32 7.41 9.41 -14.52
C GLY A 32 8.45 9.26 -15.63
N PHE A 33 9.18 8.14 -15.64
CA PHE A 33 10.21 7.88 -16.64
C PHE A 33 9.63 7.69 -18.04
N ASN A 34 8.63 6.82 -18.22
CA ASN A 34 8.10 6.46 -19.53
C ASN A 34 7.11 7.50 -20.08
N PHE A 35 6.36 8.19 -19.21
CA PHE A 35 5.24 9.05 -19.61
C PHE A 35 5.35 10.49 -19.10
N GLY A 36 6.47 10.83 -18.45
CA GLY A 36 6.66 12.16 -17.88
C GLY A 36 5.59 12.51 -16.84
N LEU A 37 4.90 13.62 -17.03
CA LEU A 37 3.83 14.08 -16.14
C LEU A 37 2.43 13.68 -16.63
N ASP A 38 2.30 13.00 -17.76
CA ASP A 38 1.02 12.71 -18.40
C ASP A 38 0.11 11.79 -17.59
N LEU A 39 0.66 10.99 -16.65
CA LEU A 39 -0.11 10.07 -15.81
C LEU A 39 -0.40 10.60 -14.39
N LEU A 40 -0.10 11.86 -14.09
CA LEU A 40 -0.42 12.46 -12.78
C LEU A 40 -1.91 12.44 -12.45
N TRP A 41 -2.78 12.55 -13.46
CA TRP A 41 -4.22 12.43 -13.29
C TRP A 41 -4.65 11.05 -12.78
N ALA A 42 -3.99 9.98 -13.25
CA ALA A 42 -4.29 8.61 -12.81
C ALA A 42 -3.91 8.41 -11.34
N LEU A 43 -2.76 8.96 -10.90
CA LEU A 43 -2.38 8.99 -9.50
C LEU A 43 -3.39 9.78 -8.66
N LEU A 44 -3.77 10.99 -9.09
CA LEU A 44 -4.75 11.82 -8.37
C LEU A 44 -6.08 11.08 -8.21
N PHE A 45 -6.57 10.47 -9.30
CA PHE A 45 -7.78 9.66 -9.29
C PHE A 45 -7.64 8.48 -8.31
N ALA A 46 -6.53 7.75 -8.34
CA ALA A 46 -6.29 6.60 -7.47
C ALA A 46 -6.28 7.00 -5.98
N VAL A 47 -5.66 8.14 -5.63
CA VAL A 47 -5.63 8.68 -4.26
C VAL A 47 -7.04 9.07 -3.80
N ILE A 48 -7.83 9.74 -4.64
CA ILE A 48 -9.22 10.11 -4.32
C ILE A 48 -10.07 8.85 -4.13
N ALA A 49 -9.95 7.86 -5.01
CA ALA A 49 -10.65 6.60 -4.90
C ALA A 49 -10.27 5.83 -3.63
N ALA A 50 -8.97 5.81 -3.29
CA ALA A 50 -8.49 5.24 -2.03
C ALA A 50 -9.11 5.95 -0.81
N MET A 51 -9.16 7.29 -0.79
CA MET A 51 -9.79 8.06 0.29
C MET A 51 -11.26 7.69 0.46
N ILE A 52 -11.99 7.50 -0.63
CA ILE A 52 -13.41 7.14 -0.61
C ILE A 52 -13.61 5.73 -0.06
N LEU A 53 -12.90 4.73 -0.58
CA LEU A 53 -13.00 3.35 -0.09
C LEU A 53 -12.53 3.23 1.36
N GLN A 54 -11.42 3.88 1.73
CA GLN A 54 -10.94 3.92 3.12
C GLN A 54 -11.97 4.60 4.05
N SER A 55 -12.69 5.64 3.59
CA SER A 55 -13.75 6.26 4.39
C SER A 55 -14.88 5.29 4.71
N MET A 56 -15.20 4.38 3.78
CA MET A 56 -16.19 3.32 4.00
C MET A 56 -15.68 2.33 5.06
N ALA A 57 -14.41 1.92 4.98
CA ALA A 57 -13.79 1.05 5.98
C ALA A 57 -13.78 1.70 7.38
N VAL A 58 -13.45 2.99 7.47
CA VAL A 58 -13.52 3.78 8.71
C VAL A 58 -14.93 3.80 9.31
N LYS A 59 -15.96 4.01 8.48
CA LYS A 59 -17.35 3.98 8.95
C LYS A 59 -17.71 2.61 9.56
N ILE A 60 -17.31 1.52 8.89
CA ILE A 60 -17.57 0.16 9.40
C ILE A 60 -16.84 -0.05 10.73
N GLY A 61 -15.57 0.35 10.85
CA GLY A 61 -14.77 0.20 12.06
C GLY A 61 -15.33 1.01 13.24
N ILE A 62 -15.63 2.28 13.08
CA ILE A 62 -16.05 3.19 14.16
C ILE A 62 -17.51 3.00 14.51
N ILE A 63 -18.40 3.05 13.52
CA ILE A 63 -19.86 3.02 13.74
C ILE A 63 -20.33 1.58 13.94
N GLY A 64 -19.85 0.66 13.09
CA GLY A 64 -20.19 -0.76 13.16
C GLY A 64 -19.49 -1.51 14.30
N ARG A 65 -18.36 -0.97 14.79
CA ARG A 65 -17.49 -1.64 15.79
C ARG A 65 -17.08 -3.05 15.36
N LYS A 66 -16.99 -3.29 14.06
CA LYS A 66 -16.70 -4.59 13.45
C LYS A 66 -15.53 -4.49 12.49
N SER A 67 -14.82 -5.61 12.30
CA SER A 67 -13.97 -5.77 11.14
C SER A 67 -14.81 -5.89 9.86
N ILE A 68 -14.20 -5.66 8.70
CA ILE A 68 -14.91 -5.89 7.44
C ILE A 68 -15.32 -7.35 7.31
N THR A 69 -14.45 -8.30 7.68
CA THR A 69 -14.77 -9.75 7.67
C THR A 69 -15.93 -10.11 8.58
N GLN A 70 -15.99 -9.55 9.81
CA GLN A 70 -17.11 -9.73 10.73
C GLN A 70 -18.40 -9.15 10.15
N ALA A 71 -18.35 -7.94 9.60
CA ALA A 71 -19.51 -7.30 8.99
C ALA A 71 -20.07 -8.13 7.82
N ILE A 72 -19.19 -8.69 6.98
CA ILE A 72 -19.60 -9.61 5.90
C ILE A 72 -20.27 -10.86 6.44
N LYS A 73 -19.69 -11.49 7.47
CA LYS A 73 -20.24 -12.71 8.09
C LYS A 73 -21.61 -12.51 8.69
N ASP A 74 -21.86 -11.34 9.28
CA ASP A 74 -23.12 -11.03 9.95
C ASP A 74 -24.25 -10.68 8.98
N GLU A 75 -23.91 -10.07 7.83
CA GLU A 75 -24.90 -9.63 6.83
C GLU A 75 -25.23 -10.69 5.79
N ILE A 76 -24.34 -11.65 5.54
CA ILE A 76 -24.60 -12.75 4.59
C ILE A 76 -25.24 -13.91 5.31
N HIS A 77 -26.51 -14.15 5.00
CA HIS A 77 -27.30 -15.22 5.64
C HIS A 77 -27.11 -16.60 4.97
N SER A 78 -26.87 -16.63 3.64
CA SER A 78 -26.63 -17.89 2.92
C SER A 78 -25.28 -18.50 3.36
N PRO A 79 -25.25 -19.73 3.92
CA PRO A 79 -24.02 -20.36 4.35
C PRO A 79 -23.02 -20.57 3.20
N LEU A 80 -23.50 -20.97 2.03
CA LEU A 80 -22.64 -21.22 0.86
C LEU A 80 -21.97 -19.93 0.38
N ILE A 81 -22.76 -18.86 0.18
CA ILE A 81 -22.22 -17.55 -0.27
C ILE A 81 -21.24 -17.01 0.76
N LYS A 82 -21.55 -17.10 2.04
CA LYS A 82 -20.68 -16.70 3.13
C LYS A 82 -19.33 -17.44 3.06
N TYR A 83 -19.38 -18.77 2.95
CA TYR A 83 -18.18 -19.60 2.86
C TYR A 83 -17.34 -19.23 1.64
N LEU A 84 -17.94 -19.11 0.45
CA LEU A 84 -17.25 -18.75 -0.78
C LEU A 84 -16.56 -17.38 -0.66
N ILE A 85 -17.26 -16.35 -0.16
CA ILE A 85 -16.70 -15.00 -0.03
C ILE A 85 -15.57 -14.97 1.01
N ILE A 86 -15.74 -15.61 2.16
CA ILE A 86 -14.70 -15.66 3.20
C ILE A 86 -13.47 -16.42 2.72
N THR A 87 -13.66 -17.56 2.01
CA THR A 87 -12.54 -18.32 1.43
C THR A 87 -11.83 -17.49 0.36
N LEU A 88 -12.56 -16.78 -0.51
CA LEU A 88 -11.97 -15.92 -1.51
C LEU A 88 -11.12 -14.82 -0.86
N ILE A 89 -11.66 -14.13 0.15
CA ILE A 89 -10.94 -13.08 0.91
C ILE A 89 -9.69 -13.68 1.55
N PHE A 90 -9.82 -14.82 2.24
CA PHE A 90 -8.71 -15.47 2.91
C PHE A 90 -7.59 -15.83 1.93
N VAL A 91 -7.90 -16.55 0.85
CA VAL A 91 -6.92 -17.00 -0.14
C VAL A 91 -6.25 -15.82 -0.82
N SER A 92 -7.03 -14.85 -1.29
CA SER A 92 -6.50 -13.70 -2.02
C SER A 92 -5.63 -12.79 -1.14
N ILE A 93 -6.04 -12.54 0.12
CA ILE A 93 -5.25 -11.73 1.04
C ILE A 93 -3.98 -12.49 1.45
N LEU A 94 -4.05 -13.79 1.72
CA LEU A 94 -2.88 -14.55 2.12
C LEU A 94 -1.84 -14.60 0.98
N ILE A 95 -2.26 -14.98 -0.22
CA ILE A 95 -1.38 -15.07 -1.39
C ILE A 95 -0.88 -13.67 -1.78
N GLY A 96 -1.80 -12.70 -1.92
CA GLY A 96 -1.44 -11.33 -2.31
C GLY A 96 -0.46 -10.68 -1.34
N ASN A 97 -0.71 -10.78 -0.02
CA ASN A 97 0.21 -10.20 0.96
C ASN A 97 1.54 -10.94 1.06
N THR A 98 1.58 -12.24 0.77
CA THR A 98 2.85 -12.98 0.70
C THR A 98 3.68 -12.51 -0.51
N ALA A 99 3.05 -12.27 -1.65
CA ALA A 99 3.72 -11.70 -2.82
C ALA A 99 4.18 -10.25 -2.56
N TYR A 100 3.32 -9.41 -1.97
CA TYR A 100 3.70 -8.07 -1.57
C TYR A 100 4.85 -8.05 -0.59
N GLU A 101 4.88 -8.98 0.35
CA GLU A 101 5.93 -9.06 1.35
C GLU A 101 7.29 -9.33 0.72
N ALA A 102 7.34 -10.22 -0.27
CA ALA A 102 8.56 -10.44 -1.05
C ALA A 102 9.03 -9.15 -1.75
N GLY A 103 8.12 -8.42 -2.38
CA GLY A 103 8.40 -7.12 -3.01
C GLY A 103 8.84 -6.05 -2.00
N ASN A 104 8.20 -6.00 -0.82
CA ASN A 104 8.54 -5.06 0.25
C ASN A 104 9.96 -5.29 0.76
N ILE A 105 10.30 -6.55 1.05
CA ILE A 105 11.65 -6.92 1.51
C ILE A 105 12.67 -6.66 0.41
N SER A 106 12.41 -7.07 -0.83
CA SER A 106 13.34 -6.85 -1.95
C SER A 106 13.57 -5.36 -2.22
N GLY A 107 12.54 -4.52 -2.09
CA GLY A 107 12.69 -3.07 -2.20
C GLY A 107 13.51 -2.47 -1.07
N ALA A 108 13.32 -2.92 0.18
CA ALA A 108 14.15 -2.49 1.31
C ALA A 108 15.60 -2.97 1.16
N VAL A 109 15.81 -4.19 0.64
CA VAL A 109 17.14 -4.74 0.29
C VAL A 109 17.82 -3.84 -0.72
N LEU A 110 17.14 -3.47 -1.81
CA LEU A 110 17.72 -2.60 -2.84
C LEU A 110 18.15 -1.23 -2.26
N GLY A 111 17.35 -0.68 -1.33
CA GLY A 111 17.74 0.52 -0.60
C GLY A 111 19.02 0.33 0.21
N LEU A 112 19.17 -0.78 0.95
CA LEU A 112 20.39 -1.09 1.71
C LEU A 112 21.58 -1.40 0.81
N GLU A 113 21.39 -2.15 -0.26
CA GLU A 113 22.46 -2.46 -1.24
C GLU A 113 22.99 -1.18 -1.90
N THR A 114 22.11 -0.24 -2.18
CA THR A 114 22.50 1.06 -2.74
C THR A 114 23.36 1.89 -1.76
N LEU A 115 23.12 1.76 -0.44
CA LEU A 115 23.86 2.50 0.60
C LEU A 115 25.14 1.80 1.03
N PHE A 116 25.11 0.48 1.18
CA PHE A 116 26.15 -0.30 1.84
C PHE A 116 26.81 -1.35 0.94
N GLY A 117 26.32 -1.53 -0.29
CA GLY A 117 26.79 -2.59 -1.19
C GLY A 117 26.05 -3.91 -0.99
N VAL A 118 26.34 -4.85 -1.87
CA VAL A 118 25.72 -6.19 -1.90
C VAL A 118 26.46 -7.13 -0.95
N PHE A 119 25.74 -7.73 -0.01
CA PHE A 119 26.27 -8.75 0.91
C PHE A 119 25.51 -10.06 0.71
N LYS A 120 26.16 -11.03 0.04
CA LYS A 120 25.62 -12.38 -0.21
C LYS A 120 26.51 -13.44 0.41
N ILE A 121 25.90 -14.50 0.93
CA ILE A 121 26.58 -15.73 1.35
C ILE A 121 26.20 -16.81 0.35
N ASP A 122 27.18 -17.33 -0.36
CA ASP A 122 26.99 -18.43 -1.31
C ASP A 122 26.99 -19.76 -0.57
N LEU A 123 25.87 -20.47 -0.64
CA LEU A 123 25.64 -21.80 -0.06
C LEU A 123 25.45 -22.81 -1.20
N ASN A 124 26.53 -23.32 -1.77
CA ASN A 124 26.57 -24.27 -2.90
C ASN A 124 25.66 -23.88 -4.09
N ASN A 125 24.37 -24.17 -4.04
CA ASN A 125 23.40 -23.90 -5.12
C ASN A 125 22.45 -22.73 -4.81
N PHE A 126 22.67 -22.02 -3.71
CA PHE A 126 21.78 -20.94 -3.27
C PHE A 126 22.60 -19.78 -2.69
N SER A 127 22.36 -18.57 -3.15
CA SER A 127 22.98 -17.37 -2.58
C SER A 127 21.98 -16.64 -1.66
N LEU A 128 22.33 -16.54 -0.38
CA LEU A 128 21.50 -15.86 0.61
C LEU A 128 21.88 -14.38 0.70
N ASN A 129 20.96 -13.50 0.43
CA ASN A 129 21.14 -12.06 0.64
C ASN A 129 20.98 -11.72 2.13
N ILE A 130 22.05 -11.24 2.75
CA ILE A 130 22.07 -10.93 4.19
C ILE A 130 21.11 -9.79 4.53
N HIS A 131 20.96 -8.80 3.64
CA HIS A 131 20.04 -7.68 3.87
C HIS A 131 18.60 -8.16 4.00
N SER A 132 18.15 -9.19 3.23
CA SER A 132 16.82 -9.77 3.36
C SER A 132 16.58 -10.33 4.76
N VAL A 133 17.58 -11.02 5.32
CA VAL A 133 17.49 -11.60 6.67
C VAL A 133 17.44 -10.50 7.73
N ILE A 134 18.26 -9.46 7.59
CA ILE A 134 18.28 -8.32 8.51
C ILE A 134 16.92 -7.62 8.52
N ILE A 135 16.33 -7.35 7.34
CA ILE A 135 15.03 -6.70 7.21
C ILE A 135 13.93 -7.55 7.84
N GLY A 136 13.89 -8.85 7.54
CA GLY A 136 12.93 -9.77 8.14
C GLY A 136 13.08 -9.83 9.66
N PHE A 137 14.31 -9.88 10.19
CA PHE A 137 14.56 -9.88 11.62
C PHE A 137 14.11 -8.58 12.29
N LEU A 138 14.34 -7.43 11.68
CA LEU A 138 13.88 -6.13 12.19
C LEU A 138 12.36 -6.07 12.24
N ALA A 139 11.67 -6.50 11.17
CA ALA A 139 10.22 -6.52 11.13
C ALA A 139 9.61 -7.48 12.18
N ILE A 140 10.15 -8.70 12.28
CA ILE A 140 9.75 -9.68 13.30
C ILE A 140 9.96 -9.11 14.71
N SER A 141 11.13 -8.52 14.98
CA SER A 141 11.46 -7.97 16.29
C SER A 141 10.50 -6.85 16.70
N LEU A 142 10.15 -5.95 15.79
CA LEU A 142 9.22 -4.86 16.05
C LEU A 142 7.80 -5.38 16.31
N LEU A 143 7.30 -6.28 15.47
CA LEU A 143 5.97 -6.87 15.63
C LEU A 143 5.88 -7.76 16.88
N TRP A 144 6.99 -8.41 17.28
CA TRP A 144 7.04 -9.24 18.49
C TRP A 144 6.80 -8.46 19.77
N ILE A 145 7.19 -7.19 19.82
CA ILE A 145 6.92 -6.30 20.96
C ILE A 145 5.41 -6.27 21.27
N GLY A 146 4.55 -6.36 20.25
CA GLY A 146 3.10 -6.48 20.41
C GLY A 146 2.47 -5.26 21.09
N LYS A 147 3.06 -4.07 20.91
CA LYS A 147 2.55 -2.78 21.43
C LYS A 147 2.27 -1.85 20.26
N TYR A 148 0.99 -1.68 19.91
CA TYR A 148 0.54 -0.84 18.82
C TYR A 148 1.22 0.55 18.77
N LYS A 149 1.31 1.24 19.92
CA LYS A 149 1.93 2.57 20.00
C LYS A 149 3.41 2.62 19.61
N ILE A 150 4.16 1.54 19.81
CA ILE A 150 5.58 1.48 19.42
C ILE A 150 5.67 1.31 17.91
N ILE A 151 4.89 0.40 17.35
CA ILE A 151 4.81 0.16 15.91
C ILE A 151 4.38 1.46 15.21
N GLU A 152 3.30 2.10 15.66
CA GLU A 152 2.79 3.36 15.12
C GLU A 152 3.87 4.46 15.09
N ARG A 153 4.58 4.68 16.20
CA ARG A 153 5.63 5.72 16.27
C ARG A 153 6.81 5.42 15.35
N PHE A 154 7.21 4.17 15.27
CA PHE A 154 8.29 3.75 14.38
C PHE A 154 7.92 4.00 12.91
N LEU A 155 6.71 3.60 12.51
CA LEU A 155 6.22 3.80 11.16
C LEU A 155 6.05 5.29 10.80
N ILE A 156 5.55 6.11 11.73
CA ILE A 156 5.49 7.57 11.54
C ILE A 156 6.89 8.15 11.30
N GLY A 157 7.89 7.73 12.05
CA GLY A 157 9.27 8.16 11.85
C GLY A 157 9.79 7.82 10.44
N LEU A 158 9.53 6.62 9.97
CA LEU A 158 9.91 6.18 8.61
C LEU A 158 9.15 6.95 7.53
N VAL A 159 7.84 7.19 7.69
CA VAL A 159 7.06 8.01 6.75
C VAL A 159 7.62 9.44 6.65
N ILE A 160 8.03 10.03 7.77
CA ILE A 160 8.65 11.36 7.77
C ILE A 160 9.97 11.34 7.00
N ILE A 161 10.83 10.35 7.27
CA ILE A 161 12.12 10.20 6.57
C ILE A 161 11.89 10.05 5.06
N MET A 162 10.97 9.17 4.67
CA MET A 162 10.61 8.92 3.29
C MET A 162 10.03 10.18 2.62
N SER A 163 9.13 10.90 3.33
CA SER A 163 8.54 12.16 2.83
C SER A 163 9.61 13.21 2.56
N ILE A 164 10.55 13.36 3.48
CA ILE A 164 11.68 14.29 3.33
C ILE A 164 12.52 13.87 2.12
N ALA A 165 12.90 12.59 2.02
CA ALA A 165 13.76 12.09 0.96
C ALA A 165 13.13 12.35 -0.43
N PHE A 166 11.90 11.92 -0.67
CA PHE A 166 11.25 12.08 -1.98
C PHE A 166 10.86 13.53 -2.29
N PHE A 167 10.49 14.31 -1.29
CA PHE A 167 10.17 15.73 -1.48
C PHE A 167 11.40 16.56 -1.85
N PHE A 168 12.55 16.30 -1.21
CA PHE A 168 13.79 16.97 -1.57
C PHE A 168 14.26 16.64 -2.98
N THR A 169 14.15 15.36 -3.41
CA THR A 169 14.46 14.98 -4.77
C THR A 169 13.54 15.67 -5.79
N ALA A 170 12.24 15.76 -5.52
CA ALA A 170 11.30 16.46 -6.40
C ALA A 170 11.57 17.97 -6.47
N LEU A 171 11.90 18.62 -5.35
CA LEU A 171 12.25 20.04 -5.35
C LEU A 171 13.51 20.33 -6.17
N ALA A 172 14.44 19.40 -6.17
CA ALA A 172 15.68 19.59 -6.93
C ALA A 172 15.48 19.42 -8.44
N THR A 173 14.44 18.66 -8.90
CA THR A 173 14.09 18.54 -10.33
C THR A 173 13.34 19.75 -10.89
N MET A 174 12.61 20.44 -10.04
CA MET A 174 11.82 21.65 -10.34
C MET A 174 11.17 21.71 -11.74
N PRO A 175 10.24 20.82 -12.10
CA PRO A 175 9.41 21.06 -13.26
C PRO A 175 8.52 22.29 -13.02
N SER A 176 8.08 22.93 -14.09
CA SER A 176 7.18 24.07 -13.98
C SER A 176 5.90 23.64 -13.25
N LEU A 177 5.43 24.47 -12.30
CA LEU A 177 4.15 24.23 -11.62
C LEU A 177 2.99 24.12 -12.62
N PHE A 178 3.08 24.83 -13.72
CA PHE A 178 2.10 24.75 -14.81
C PHE A 178 2.05 23.36 -15.42
N ASP A 179 3.20 22.72 -15.68
CA ASP A 179 3.27 21.38 -16.26
C ASP A 179 2.72 20.32 -15.30
N ILE A 180 2.97 20.46 -13.98
CA ILE A 180 2.37 19.59 -12.96
C ILE A 180 0.84 19.72 -12.96
N ILE A 181 0.32 20.96 -12.99
CA ILE A 181 -1.13 21.19 -12.99
C ILE A 181 -1.74 20.63 -14.29
N MET A 182 -1.11 20.86 -15.43
CA MET A 182 -1.56 20.30 -16.69
C MET A 182 -1.56 18.78 -16.68
N GLY A 183 -0.54 18.14 -16.12
CA GLY A 183 -0.47 16.68 -15.96
C GLY A 183 -1.58 16.11 -15.06
N LEU A 184 -1.95 16.83 -14.00
CA LEU A 184 -3.04 16.42 -13.10
C LEU A 184 -4.44 16.40 -13.79
N PHE A 185 -4.62 17.13 -14.88
CA PHE A 185 -5.90 17.26 -15.58
C PHE A 185 -5.83 16.89 -17.08
N SER A 186 -4.72 16.27 -17.52
CA SER A 186 -4.50 15.94 -18.95
C SER A 186 -5.41 14.82 -19.46
N PHE A 187 -5.78 13.87 -18.59
CA PHE A 187 -6.53 12.64 -18.93
C PHE A 187 -5.99 11.88 -20.16
N LYS A 188 -4.69 11.99 -20.41
CA LYS A 188 -4.06 11.26 -21.50
C LYS A 188 -3.92 9.79 -21.12
N ALA A 189 -4.35 8.91 -22.01
CA ALA A 189 -4.17 7.47 -21.90
C ALA A 189 -3.88 6.91 -23.30
N THR A 190 -2.78 6.16 -23.42
CA THR A 190 -2.40 5.41 -24.61
C THR A 190 -2.44 3.93 -24.31
N GLU A 191 -2.40 3.06 -25.31
CA GLU A 191 -2.35 1.62 -25.09
C GLU A 191 -1.12 1.24 -24.25
N ASP A 192 0.04 1.83 -24.53
CA ASP A 192 1.28 1.58 -23.79
C ASP A 192 1.21 2.04 -22.32
N SER A 193 0.44 3.09 -22.04
CA SER A 193 0.30 3.61 -20.66
C SER A 193 -0.68 2.83 -19.80
N LEU A 194 -1.53 1.98 -20.38
CA LEU A 194 -2.60 1.30 -19.65
C LEU A 194 -2.08 0.43 -18.50
N LEU A 195 -1.02 -0.33 -18.71
CA LEU A 195 -0.41 -1.16 -17.65
C LEU A 195 0.09 -0.30 -16.49
N THR A 196 0.73 0.83 -16.79
CA THR A 196 1.22 1.76 -15.77
C THR A 196 0.07 2.43 -15.03
N ILE A 197 -1.01 2.81 -15.71
CA ILE A 197 -2.24 3.34 -15.08
C ILE A 197 -2.84 2.29 -14.14
N ILE A 198 -2.97 1.04 -14.58
CA ILE A 198 -3.43 -0.08 -13.77
C ILE A 198 -2.54 -0.25 -12.54
N GLY A 199 -1.22 -0.20 -12.75
CA GLY A 199 -0.23 -0.26 -11.68
C GLY A 199 -0.38 0.87 -10.66
N LEU A 200 -0.53 2.12 -11.10
CA LEU A 200 -0.77 3.28 -10.22
C LEU A 200 -2.03 3.09 -9.36
N VAL A 201 -3.13 2.62 -9.96
CA VAL A 201 -4.36 2.35 -9.24
C VAL A 201 -4.18 1.17 -8.28
N GLY A 202 -3.55 0.08 -8.74
CA GLY A 202 -3.36 -1.15 -7.95
C GLY A 202 -2.44 -0.99 -6.75
N THR A 203 -1.38 -0.18 -6.87
CA THR A 203 -0.49 0.12 -5.73
C THR A 203 -1.09 1.12 -4.75
N THR A 204 -2.02 1.96 -5.21
CA THR A 204 -2.67 2.98 -4.40
C THR A 204 -3.87 2.43 -3.64
N ILE A 205 -4.72 1.62 -4.29
CA ILE A 205 -5.92 1.04 -3.70
C ILE A 205 -5.65 -0.42 -3.36
N VAL A 206 -4.91 -0.64 -2.30
CA VAL A 206 -4.53 -1.99 -1.88
C VAL A 206 -5.61 -2.58 -0.97
N PRO A 207 -6.25 -3.72 -1.32
CA PRO A 207 -7.36 -4.30 -0.56
C PRO A 207 -7.05 -4.54 0.92
N TYR A 208 -5.88 -5.05 1.27
CA TYR A 208 -5.54 -5.32 2.66
C TYR A 208 -5.53 -4.06 3.54
N ASN A 209 -5.22 -2.89 2.98
CA ASN A 209 -5.26 -1.63 3.70
C ASN A 209 -6.67 -1.23 4.14
N LEU A 210 -7.70 -1.62 3.39
CA LEU A 210 -9.10 -1.39 3.74
C LEU A 210 -9.46 -2.17 5.01
N PHE A 211 -9.04 -3.44 5.08
CA PHE A 211 -9.24 -4.28 6.27
C PHE A 211 -8.45 -3.76 7.46
N LEU A 212 -7.18 -3.44 7.25
CA LEU A 212 -6.30 -2.90 8.29
C LEU A 212 -6.88 -1.63 8.90
N HIS A 213 -7.35 -0.71 8.07
CA HIS A 213 -7.91 0.56 8.53
C HIS A 213 -9.17 0.35 9.40
N ALA A 214 -10.10 -0.51 8.96
CA ALA A 214 -11.28 -0.83 9.74
C ALA A 214 -10.94 -1.41 11.13
N GLU A 215 -9.85 -2.17 11.25
CA GLU A 215 -9.36 -2.68 12.53
C GLU A 215 -8.74 -1.58 13.39
N LEU A 216 -7.81 -0.81 12.81
CA LEU A 216 -7.02 0.15 13.58
C LEU A 216 -7.82 1.34 14.09
N VAL A 217 -8.86 1.77 13.38
CA VAL A 217 -9.73 2.86 13.86
C VAL A 217 -10.47 2.49 15.14
N LYS A 218 -10.74 1.20 15.38
CA LYS A 218 -11.36 0.71 16.61
C LYS A 218 -10.45 0.85 17.82
N GLU A 219 -9.14 0.75 17.64
CA GLU A 219 -8.14 0.91 18.70
C GLU A 219 -8.06 2.35 19.19
N LYS A 220 -8.23 3.31 18.28
CA LYS A 220 -8.05 4.74 18.56
C LYS A 220 -9.35 5.42 18.96
N TRP A 221 -10.44 5.13 18.25
CA TRP A 221 -11.70 5.86 18.37
C TRP A 221 -12.84 4.95 18.81
N THR A 222 -13.54 5.40 19.85
CA THR A 222 -14.59 4.59 20.48
C THR A 222 -15.99 5.07 20.16
N TYR A 223 -16.16 6.39 19.95
CA TYR A 223 -17.49 7.01 19.84
C TYR A 223 -17.83 7.37 18.39
N PRO A 224 -19.10 7.32 17.98
CA PRO A 224 -19.54 7.79 16.66
C PRO A 224 -19.20 9.25 16.35
N SER A 225 -19.07 10.11 17.38
CA SER A 225 -18.63 11.50 17.28
C SER A 225 -17.21 11.62 16.73
N ASP A 226 -16.37 10.61 16.93
CA ASP A 226 -14.97 10.60 16.50
C ASP A 226 -14.81 10.41 14.99
N LEU A 227 -15.90 10.04 14.29
CA LEU A 227 -15.88 9.81 12.83
C LEU A 227 -15.30 11.00 12.05
N LYS A 228 -15.61 12.23 12.47
CA LYS A 228 -15.07 13.44 11.82
C LYS A 228 -13.56 13.54 11.98
N HIS A 229 -13.03 13.19 13.14
CA HIS A 229 -11.60 13.20 13.41
C HIS A 229 -10.90 12.10 12.63
N ALA A 230 -11.48 10.91 12.55
CA ALA A 230 -10.97 9.78 11.78
C ALA A 230 -10.93 10.07 10.28
N LEU A 231 -11.97 10.68 9.72
CA LEU A 231 -12.00 11.08 8.31
C LEU A 231 -10.98 12.19 8.00
N LYS A 232 -10.78 13.12 8.93
CA LYS A 232 -9.75 14.15 8.78
C LYS A 232 -8.35 13.56 8.80
N ASP A 233 -8.08 12.64 9.72
CA ASP A 233 -6.82 11.92 9.83
C ASP A 233 -6.54 11.10 8.55
N LEU A 234 -7.55 10.40 8.02
CA LEU A 234 -7.50 9.69 6.75
C LEU A 234 -7.11 10.61 5.58
N ILE A 235 -7.84 11.73 5.39
CA ILE A 235 -7.61 12.64 4.27
C ILE A 235 -6.21 13.25 4.32
N ILE A 236 -5.76 13.67 5.50
CA ILE A 236 -4.41 14.23 5.67
C ILE A 236 -3.36 13.16 5.36
N SER A 237 -3.51 11.97 5.89
CA SER A 237 -2.50 10.92 5.75
C SER A 237 -2.40 10.38 4.32
N LEU A 238 -3.53 10.12 3.65
CA LEU A 238 -3.53 9.73 2.23
C LEU A 238 -3.15 10.89 1.31
N GLY A 239 -3.46 12.13 1.69
CA GLY A 239 -3.00 13.32 0.98
C GLY A 239 -1.47 13.43 1.01
N ILE A 240 -0.84 13.24 2.16
CA ILE A 240 0.63 13.18 2.30
C ILE A 240 1.18 12.03 1.44
N GLY A 241 0.57 10.85 1.51
CA GLY A 241 0.97 9.72 0.70
C GLY A 241 0.89 9.99 -0.80
N GLY A 242 -0.19 10.63 -1.25
CA GLY A 242 -0.35 11.07 -2.64
C GLY A 242 0.70 12.11 -3.07
N MET A 243 1.05 13.05 -2.18
CA MET A 243 2.12 14.02 -2.44
C MET A 243 3.50 13.36 -2.57
N ILE A 244 3.79 12.33 -1.77
CA ILE A 244 5.02 11.55 -1.89
C ILE A 244 5.05 10.83 -3.24
N SER A 245 3.97 10.16 -3.63
CA SER A 245 3.86 9.47 -4.92
C SER A 245 3.98 10.44 -6.10
N LEU A 246 3.38 11.64 -6.00
CA LEU A 246 3.53 12.72 -6.97
C LEU A 246 5.00 13.16 -7.07
N SER A 247 5.68 13.32 -5.92
CA SER A 247 7.11 13.68 -5.87
C SER A 247 7.97 12.66 -6.59
N ILE A 248 7.66 11.36 -6.47
CA ILE A 248 8.38 10.29 -7.16
C ILE A 248 8.19 10.40 -8.69
N ILE A 249 6.94 10.58 -9.18
CA ILE A 249 6.67 10.75 -10.62
C ILE A 249 7.40 11.98 -11.16
N VAL A 250 7.31 13.11 -10.46
CA VAL A 250 7.98 14.36 -10.84
C VAL A 250 9.50 14.16 -10.92
N THR A 251 10.09 13.52 -9.92
CA THR A 251 11.53 13.23 -9.93
C THR A 251 11.91 12.35 -11.12
N ALA A 252 11.16 11.28 -11.34
CA ALA A 252 11.43 10.32 -12.40
C ALA A 252 11.25 10.90 -13.81
N SER A 253 10.32 11.87 -13.98
CA SER A 253 10.09 12.53 -15.26
C SER A 253 11.27 13.36 -15.76
N SER A 254 12.22 13.68 -14.90
CA SER A 254 13.44 14.43 -15.26
C SER A 254 14.63 13.55 -15.66
N ILE A 255 14.49 12.22 -15.53
CA ILE A 255 15.56 11.27 -15.89
C ILE A 255 15.67 11.17 -17.41
N LYS A 256 16.86 11.41 -17.94
CA LYS A 256 17.18 11.36 -19.37
C LYS A 256 18.03 10.14 -19.73
N LEU A 257 17.60 8.95 -19.34
CA LEU A 257 18.22 7.70 -19.79
C LEU A 257 17.44 7.14 -20.98
N THR A 258 18.12 6.36 -21.83
CA THR A 258 17.47 5.70 -22.97
C THR A 258 16.70 4.45 -22.56
N ASP A 259 17.19 3.72 -21.55
CA ASP A 259 16.58 2.49 -21.07
C ASP A 259 16.72 2.41 -19.54
N VAL A 260 15.62 2.11 -18.86
CA VAL A 260 15.58 1.83 -17.43
C VAL A 260 14.89 0.47 -17.23
N ASN A 261 15.67 -0.54 -16.94
CA ASN A 261 15.18 -1.91 -16.73
C ASN A 261 15.12 -2.26 -15.24
N THR A 262 15.86 -1.52 -14.41
CA THR A 262 15.94 -1.78 -12.96
C THR A 262 15.77 -0.51 -12.13
N LEU A 263 15.37 -0.66 -10.87
CA LEU A 263 15.37 0.46 -9.93
C LEU A 263 16.78 1.00 -9.66
N SER A 264 17.81 0.19 -9.90
CA SER A 264 19.21 0.64 -9.84
C SER A 264 19.54 1.61 -10.97
N ASP A 265 19.00 1.39 -12.16
CA ASP A 265 19.17 2.31 -13.30
C ASP A 265 18.53 3.67 -13.01
N LEU A 266 17.39 3.65 -12.29
CA LEU A 266 16.74 4.87 -11.81
C LEU A 266 17.60 5.64 -10.81
N ALA A 267 18.28 4.93 -9.91
CA ALA A 267 19.22 5.56 -8.97
C ALA A 267 20.39 6.21 -9.72
N LEU A 268 20.92 5.54 -10.76
CA LEU A 268 21.98 6.07 -11.63
C LEU A 268 21.48 7.26 -12.47
N GLY A 269 20.26 7.21 -12.97
CA GLY A 269 19.63 8.33 -13.70
C GLY A 269 19.49 9.58 -12.85
N LEU A 270 19.14 9.43 -11.58
CA LEU A 270 19.05 10.53 -10.63
C LEU A 270 20.44 11.09 -10.26
N GLU A 271 21.48 10.27 -10.24
CA GLU A 271 22.86 10.71 -9.99
C GLU A 271 23.32 11.71 -11.07
N SER A 272 22.93 11.51 -12.33
CA SER A 272 23.27 12.43 -13.43
C SER A 272 22.62 13.81 -13.27
N VAL A 273 21.50 13.91 -12.56
CA VAL A 273 20.74 15.15 -12.36
C VAL A 273 21.12 15.86 -11.06
N PHE A 274 21.44 15.12 -10.00
CA PHE A 274 21.58 15.66 -8.63
C PHE A 274 22.90 15.33 -7.96
N GLY A 275 23.80 14.58 -8.63
CA GLY A 275 25.04 14.08 -8.02
C GLY A 275 24.78 12.99 -6.97
N ASN A 276 25.84 12.62 -6.24
CA ASN A 276 25.83 11.49 -5.30
C ASN A 276 24.76 11.53 -4.21
N PHE A 277 24.27 12.71 -3.83
CA PHE A 277 23.25 12.84 -2.76
C PHE A 277 21.87 12.31 -3.16
N SER A 278 21.49 12.41 -4.43
CA SER A 278 20.19 11.92 -4.91
C SER A 278 20.05 10.41 -4.80
N LYS A 279 21.12 9.68 -5.09
CA LYS A 279 21.20 8.23 -4.92
C LYS A 279 20.96 7.81 -3.47
N GLN A 280 21.57 8.54 -2.53
CA GLN A 280 21.40 8.27 -1.10
C GLN A 280 19.96 8.56 -0.63
N PHE A 281 19.37 9.68 -1.05
CA PHE A 281 17.99 10.02 -0.69
C PHE A 281 16.97 9.00 -1.25
N LEU A 282 17.14 8.58 -2.51
CA LEU A 282 16.29 7.54 -3.09
C LEU A 282 16.44 6.22 -2.33
N ALA A 283 17.67 5.83 -2.01
CA ALA A 283 17.95 4.59 -1.28
C ALA A 283 17.33 4.60 0.13
N ILE A 284 17.45 5.71 0.86
CA ILE A 284 16.82 5.90 2.18
C ILE A 284 15.29 5.87 2.05
N GLY A 285 14.73 6.55 1.04
CA GLY A 285 13.29 6.54 0.77
C GLY A 285 12.77 5.15 0.47
N LEU A 286 13.47 4.40 -0.38
CA LEU A 286 13.11 3.04 -0.77
C LEU A 286 13.25 2.05 0.40
N PHE A 287 14.31 2.16 1.20
CA PHE A 287 14.47 1.39 2.44
C PHE A 287 13.32 1.67 3.42
N ALA A 288 13.00 2.94 3.66
CA ALA A 288 11.91 3.31 4.56
C ALA A 288 10.55 2.81 4.05
N ALA A 289 10.27 2.95 2.75
CA ALA A 289 9.06 2.43 2.11
C ALA A 289 8.97 0.89 2.21
N GLY A 290 10.09 0.20 2.02
CA GLY A 290 10.16 -1.26 2.15
C GLY A 290 9.90 -1.72 3.58
N ILE A 291 10.59 -1.17 4.57
CA ILE A 291 10.40 -1.53 5.99
C ILE A 291 9.00 -1.22 6.48
N THR A 292 8.41 -0.07 6.11
CA THR A 292 7.03 0.25 6.52
C THR A 292 6.05 -0.79 6.02
N SER A 293 6.19 -1.18 4.75
CA SER A 293 5.30 -2.15 4.12
C SER A 293 5.55 -3.58 4.58
N THR A 294 6.81 -3.97 4.88
CA THR A 294 7.18 -5.26 5.50
C THR A 294 6.54 -5.44 6.88
N ILE A 295 6.19 -4.36 7.58
CA ILE A 295 5.49 -4.43 8.85
C ILE A 295 3.98 -4.44 8.66
N THR A 296 3.46 -3.60 7.77
CA THR A 296 2.02 -3.36 7.65
C THR A 296 1.29 -4.44 6.84
N ALA A 297 1.89 -5.02 5.81
CA ALA A 297 1.24 -6.05 4.99
C ALA A 297 1.02 -7.36 5.77
N PRO A 298 2.02 -7.94 6.48
CA PRO A 298 1.80 -9.12 7.32
C PRO A 298 0.83 -8.86 8.48
N LEU A 299 0.89 -7.67 9.08
CA LEU A 299 -0.04 -7.25 10.13
C LEU A 299 -1.49 -7.25 9.63
N ALA A 300 -1.71 -6.66 8.45
CA ALA A 300 -3.03 -6.63 7.82
C ALA A 300 -3.55 -8.03 7.49
N ALA A 301 -2.70 -8.89 6.92
CA ALA A 301 -3.06 -10.28 6.64
C ALA A 301 -3.44 -11.03 7.91
N ALA A 302 -2.71 -10.85 9.01
CA ALA A 302 -3.03 -11.48 10.28
C ALA A 302 -4.41 -11.05 10.81
N TYR A 303 -4.76 -9.76 10.71
CA TYR A 303 -6.10 -9.28 11.06
C TYR A 303 -7.20 -9.93 10.20
N VAL A 304 -6.98 -10.01 8.89
CA VAL A 304 -7.95 -10.61 7.96
C VAL A 304 -8.13 -12.10 8.24
N VAL A 305 -7.02 -12.84 8.35
CA VAL A 305 -7.04 -14.29 8.60
C VAL A 305 -7.73 -14.58 9.95
N CYS A 306 -7.36 -13.88 11.02
CA CYS A 306 -8.05 -14.02 12.30
C CYS A 306 -9.55 -13.70 12.20
N GLY A 307 -9.92 -12.65 11.44
CA GLY A 307 -11.30 -12.30 11.18
C GLY A 307 -12.04 -13.39 10.38
N CYS A 308 -11.41 -14.02 9.39
CA CYS A 308 -11.98 -15.12 8.60
C CYS A 308 -12.29 -16.36 9.45
N PHE A 309 -11.43 -16.69 10.40
CA PHE A 309 -11.61 -17.88 11.25
C PHE A 309 -12.22 -17.60 12.63
N GLY A 310 -12.55 -16.35 12.94
CA GLY A 310 -13.10 -15.96 14.25
C GLY A 310 -12.09 -16.08 15.39
N LEU A 311 -10.79 -16.01 15.07
CA LEU A 311 -9.70 -16.05 16.04
C LEU A 311 -9.50 -14.68 16.69
N SER A 312 -8.84 -14.66 17.85
CA SER A 312 -8.47 -13.41 18.51
C SER A 312 -7.47 -12.63 17.66
N ALA A 313 -7.79 -11.37 17.38
CA ALA A 313 -6.94 -10.42 16.68
C ALA A 313 -5.97 -9.65 17.62
N ASP A 314 -5.67 -10.20 18.80
CA ASP A 314 -4.69 -9.64 19.72
C ASP A 314 -3.27 -9.85 19.18
N LEU A 315 -2.49 -8.75 19.10
CA LEU A 315 -1.08 -8.75 18.67
C LEU A 315 -0.18 -9.74 19.40
N LYS A 316 -0.57 -10.15 20.61
CA LYS A 316 0.18 -11.11 21.45
C LYS A 316 -0.30 -12.54 21.31
N SER A 317 -1.42 -12.78 20.65
CA SER A 317 -1.96 -14.14 20.50
C SER A 317 -1.04 -15.00 19.63
N LYS A 318 -0.92 -16.29 19.95
CA LYS A 318 -0.04 -17.21 19.23
C LYS A 318 -0.43 -17.35 17.75
N HIS A 319 -1.73 -17.44 17.47
CA HIS A 319 -2.24 -17.56 16.09
C HIS A 319 -1.94 -16.31 15.27
N PHE A 320 -2.17 -15.13 15.82
CA PHE A 320 -1.88 -13.87 15.16
C PHE A 320 -0.39 -13.74 14.81
N ARG A 321 0.49 -14.07 15.78
CA ARG A 321 1.94 -14.05 15.58
C ARG A 321 2.38 -15.06 14.52
N LEU A 322 1.86 -16.28 14.55
CA LEU A 322 2.23 -17.31 13.56
C LEU A 322 1.94 -16.85 12.14
N ILE A 323 0.78 -16.22 11.90
CA ILE A 323 0.38 -15.76 10.57
C ILE A 323 1.39 -14.76 10.00
N TRP A 324 1.67 -13.67 10.73
CA TRP A 324 2.57 -12.64 10.21
C TRP A 324 4.04 -13.12 10.16
N ILE A 325 4.48 -14.01 11.06
CA ILE A 325 5.82 -14.64 10.99
C ILE A 325 5.93 -15.44 9.69
N CYS A 326 4.97 -16.31 9.39
CA CYS A 326 4.99 -17.11 8.17
C CYS A 326 5.08 -16.23 6.92
N ILE A 327 4.32 -15.14 6.84
CA ILE A 327 4.34 -14.22 5.70
C ILE A 327 5.72 -13.56 5.56
N ILE A 328 6.30 -13.05 6.66
CA ILE A 328 7.63 -12.42 6.64
C ILE A 328 8.69 -13.43 6.23
N LEU A 329 8.68 -14.65 6.79
CA LEU A 329 9.67 -15.69 6.44
C LEU A 329 9.56 -16.09 4.96
N PHE A 330 8.35 -16.21 4.42
CA PHE A 330 8.15 -16.44 2.99
C PHE A 330 8.68 -15.27 2.14
N GLY A 331 8.42 -14.03 2.55
CA GLY A 331 8.94 -12.85 1.89
C GLY A 331 10.47 -12.81 1.89
N VAL A 332 11.11 -13.12 3.04
CA VAL A 332 12.57 -13.23 3.16
C VAL A 332 13.11 -14.31 2.22
N PHE A 333 12.47 -15.48 2.20
CA PHE A 333 12.88 -16.59 1.34
C PHE A 333 12.83 -16.21 -0.14
N ILE A 334 11.70 -15.66 -0.61
CA ILE A 334 11.56 -15.23 -2.01
C ILE A 334 12.55 -14.10 -2.35
N SER A 335 12.67 -13.09 -1.49
CA SER A 335 13.63 -12.00 -1.69
C SER A 335 15.08 -12.48 -1.76
N ALA A 336 15.41 -13.52 -1.00
CA ALA A 336 16.74 -14.12 -1.00
C ALA A 336 17.04 -14.96 -2.27
N THR A 337 16.02 -15.39 -3.04
CA THR A 337 16.23 -16.16 -4.27
C THR A 337 16.76 -15.33 -5.44
N GLY A 338 16.77 -14.01 -5.33
CA GLY A 338 17.25 -13.11 -6.38
C GLY A 338 16.28 -12.92 -7.55
N ILE A 339 14.99 -13.27 -7.37
CA ILE A 339 13.95 -12.94 -8.36
C ILE A 339 13.87 -11.41 -8.50
N GLU A 340 13.76 -10.93 -9.73
CA GLU A 340 13.69 -9.51 -10.02
C GLU A 340 12.50 -8.84 -9.33
N LEU A 341 12.76 -7.69 -8.69
CA LEU A 341 11.77 -6.95 -7.89
C LEU A 341 10.56 -6.54 -8.73
N ILE A 342 10.75 -6.15 -9.99
CA ILE A 342 9.67 -5.74 -10.89
C ILE A 342 8.69 -6.89 -11.10
N PHE A 343 9.19 -8.10 -11.38
CA PHE A 343 8.35 -9.30 -11.55
C PHE A 343 7.53 -9.63 -10.30
N ILE A 344 8.15 -9.55 -9.11
CA ILE A 344 7.46 -9.77 -7.83
C ILE A 344 6.33 -8.74 -7.65
N ILE A 345 6.60 -7.47 -7.96
CA ILE A 345 5.62 -6.38 -7.84
C ILE A 345 4.47 -6.58 -8.83
N GLU A 346 4.75 -6.92 -10.08
CA GLU A 346 3.71 -7.18 -11.09
C GLU A 346 2.81 -8.35 -10.67
N PHE A 347 3.39 -9.45 -10.21
CA PHE A 347 2.63 -10.60 -9.71
C PHE A 347 1.73 -10.21 -8.52
N ALA A 348 2.26 -9.43 -7.57
CA ALA A 348 1.49 -8.95 -6.43
C ALA A 348 0.33 -8.04 -6.86
N GLN A 349 0.55 -7.18 -7.86
CA GLN A 349 -0.50 -6.28 -8.39
C GLN A 349 -1.58 -7.04 -9.15
N ILE A 350 -1.22 -8.05 -9.97
CA ILE A 350 -2.17 -8.92 -10.65
C ILE A 350 -3.07 -9.60 -9.60
N THR A 351 -2.47 -10.17 -8.56
CA THR A 351 -3.22 -10.83 -7.48
C THR A 351 -4.20 -9.88 -6.77
N ASN A 352 -3.78 -8.64 -6.50
CA ASN A 352 -4.66 -7.62 -5.93
C ASN A 352 -5.75 -7.15 -6.90
N GLY A 353 -5.42 -7.08 -8.17
CA GLY A 353 -6.36 -6.72 -9.22
C GLY A 353 -7.62 -7.57 -9.19
N PHE A 354 -7.50 -8.88 -8.93
CA PHE A 354 -8.65 -9.78 -8.79
C PHE A 354 -9.52 -9.48 -7.57
N LEU A 355 -8.91 -9.05 -6.47
CA LEU A 355 -9.64 -8.86 -5.22
C LEU A 355 -10.30 -7.48 -5.12
N LEU A 356 -9.70 -6.46 -5.73
CA LEU A 356 -10.13 -5.08 -5.58
C LEU A 356 -11.60 -4.83 -5.97
N PRO A 357 -12.13 -5.31 -7.12
CA PRO A 357 -13.54 -5.12 -7.47
C PRO A 357 -14.49 -5.73 -6.44
N ILE A 358 -14.16 -6.93 -5.99
CA ILE A 358 -14.98 -7.69 -5.05
C ILE A 358 -15.05 -6.99 -3.71
N ILE A 359 -13.90 -6.57 -3.17
CA ILE A 359 -13.86 -5.87 -1.87
C ILE A 359 -14.50 -4.50 -1.95
N SER A 360 -14.30 -3.77 -3.06
CA SER A 360 -14.93 -2.45 -3.28
C SER A 360 -16.45 -2.58 -3.32
N ALA A 361 -16.97 -3.59 -4.05
CA ALA A 361 -18.41 -3.86 -4.13
C ALA A 361 -18.98 -4.28 -2.77
N LEU A 362 -18.28 -5.16 -2.03
CA LEU A 362 -18.68 -5.57 -0.68
C LEU A 362 -18.69 -4.39 0.30
N LEU A 363 -17.69 -3.52 0.24
CA LEU A 363 -17.66 -2.31 1.07
C LEU A 363 -18.83 -1.38 0.75
N LEU A 364 -19.07 -1.11 -0.53
CA LEU A 364 -20.18 -0.27 -0.97
C LEU A 364 -21.52 -0.87 -0.52
N TRP A 365 -21.68 -2.18 -0.60
CA TRP A 365 -22.86 -2.88 -0.10
C TRP A 365 -23.00 -2.76 1.42
N LEU A 366 -21.92 -3.01 2.21
CA LEU A 366 -21.93 -2.96 3.66
C LEU A 366 -22.27 -1.57 4.20
N VAL A 367 -21.71 -0.50 3.62
CA VAL A 367 -21.95 0.87 4.10
C VAL A 367 -23.39 1.35 3.88
N ASN A 368 -24.16 0.65 3.06
CA ASN A 368 -25.58 0.92 2.86
C ASN A 368 -26.50 0.08 3.78
N LYS A 369 -25.92 -0.84 4.59
CA LYS A 369 -26.71 -1.65 5.54
C LYS A 369 -27.09 -0.84 6.79
N SER A 370 -28.40 -0.68 7.00
CA SER A 370 -28.93 0.08 8.14
C SER A 370 -28.62 -0.54 9.49
N LYS A 371 -28.50 -1.87 9.55
CA LYS A 371 -28.15 -2.59 10.78
C LYS A 371 -26.76 -2.24 11.29
N ILE A 372 -25.81 -1.94 10.36
CA ILE A 372 -24.41 -1.62 10.71
C ILE A 372 -24.26 -0.11 10.97
N LEU A 373 -24.68 0.73 10.01
CA LEU A 373 -24.32 2.15 9.99
C LEU A 373 -25.45 3.10 10.41
N ARG A 374 -26.70 2.63 10.54
CA ARG A 374 -27.85 3.46 10.94
C ARG A 374 -27.94 4.75 10.11
N LYS A 375 -27.81 5.92 10.73
CA LYS A 375 -27.85 7.26 10.10
C LYS A 375 -26.55 7.64 9.36
N PHE A 376 -25.49 6.85 9.48
CA PHE A 376 -24.18 7.13 8.89
C PHE A 376 -23.95 6.43 7.54
N LYS A 377 -25.00 5.88 6.93
CA LYS A 377 -24.96 5.32 5.59
C LYS A 377 -24.43 6.34 4.59
N ASN A 378 -24.00 5.85 3.43
CA ASN A 378 -23.66 6.70 2.32
C ASN A 378 -24.91 7.46 1.80
N ASN A 379 -24.69 8.70 1.38
CA ASN A 379 -25.67 9.45 0.59
C ASN A 379 -25.61 9.03 -0.89
N ASN A 380 -26.54 9.55 -1.71
CA ASN A 380 -26.64 9.19 -3.13
C ASN A 380 -25.36 9.52 -3.91
N LEU A 381 -24.73 10.67 -3.62
CA LEU A 381 -23.47 11.07 -4.28
C LEU A 381 -22.34 10.12 -3.91
N GLN A 382 -22.18 9.77 -2.63
CA GLN A 382 -21.17 8.81 -2.17
C GLN A 382 -21.39 7.43 -2.80
N ASN A 383 -22.62 7.01 -2.98
CA ASN A 383 -22.96 5.75 -3.65
C ASN A 383 -22.64 5.81 -5.13
N ALA A 384 -22.97 6.90 -5.83
CA ALA A 384 -22.65 7.07 -7.25
C ALA A 384 -21.13 7.03 -7.49
N ILE A 385 -20.36 7.75 -6.68
CA ILE A 385 -18.89 7.74 -6.78
C ILE A 385 -18.35 6.35 -6.42
N GLY A 386 -18.84 5.72 -5.34
CA GLY A 386 -18.45 4.38 -4.96
C GLY A 386 -18.73 3.35 -6.07
N PHE A 387 -19.87 3.45 -6.73
CA PHE A 387 -20.22 2.60 -7.88
C PHE A 387 -19.29 2.84 -9.08
N ALA A 388 -18.95 4.09 -9.39
CA ALA A 388 -17.99 4.42 -10.43
C ALA A 388 -16.60 3.81 -10.15
N ILE A 389 -16.15 3.84 -8.88
CA ILE A 389 -14.89 3.21 -8.45
C ILE A 389 -14.95 1.69 -8.64
N VAL A 390 -16.07 1.03 -8.27
CA VAL A 390 -16.27 -0.41 -8.46
C VAL A 390 -16.22 -0.77 -9.95
N LEU A 391 -16.90 -0.01 -10.80
CA LEU A 391 -16.89 -0.22 -12.26
C LEU A 391 -15.48 -0.09 -12.83
N LEU A 392 -14.75 0.96 -12.43
CA LEU A 392 -13.38 1.15 -12.89
C LEU A 392 -12.47 0.01 -12.40
N ALA A 393 -12.52 -0.35 -11.13
CA ALA A 393 -11.76 -1.45 -10.58
C ALA A 393 -12.04 -2.76 -11.34
N THR A 394 -13.32 -3.01 -11.69
CA THR A 394 -13.72 -4.18 -12.48
C THR A 394 -13.13 -4.12 -13.89
N PHE A 395 -13.22 -2.97 -14.55
CA PHE A 395 -12.64 -2.78 -15.89
C PHE A 395 -11.13 -3.02 -15.89
N LEU A 396 -10.40 -2.41 -14.95
CA LEU A 396 -8.95 -2.58 -14.82
C LEU A 396 -8.57 -4.04 -14.55
N SER A 397 -9.31 -4.72 -13.66
CA SER A 397 -9.08 -6.14 -13.36
C SER A 397 -9.32 -7.05 -14.55
N LEU A 398 -10.39 -6.84 -15.31
CA LEU A 398 -10.65 -7.60 -16.53
C LEU A 398 -9.57 -7.35 -17.59
N ARG A 399 -9.05 -6.14 -17.68
CA ARG A 399 -7.97 -5.81 -18.60
C ARG A 399 -6.65 -6.49 -18.23
N ILE A 400 -6.30 -6.53 -16.93
CA ILE A 400 -5.14 -7.31 -16.44
C ILE A 400 -5.26 -8.77 -16.85
N ILE A 401 -6.42 -9.37 -16.59
CA ILE A 401 -6.68 -10.78 -16.94
C ILE A 401 -6.47 -10.99 -18.43
N PHE A 402 -7.08 -10.13 -19.25
CA PHE A 402 -6.97 -10.25 -20.70
C PHE A 402 -5.49 -10.17 -21.18
N LEU A 403 -4.72 -9.21 -20.65
CA LEU A 403 -3.31 -9.05 -20.99
C LEU A 403 -2.42 -10.19 -20.50
N SER A 404 -2.78 -10.86 -19.39
CA SER A 404 -2.02 -12.02 -18.87
C SER A 404 -2.22 -13.30 -19.69
N PHE A 405 -3.20 -13.33 -20.60
CA PHE A 405 -3.46 -14.45 -21.50
C PHE A 405 -2.99 -14.19 -22.96
N GLN A 406 -2.42 -13.06 -23.25
CA GLN A 406 -1.74 -12.72 -24.50
C GLN A 406 -0.23 -12.94 -24.38
#